data_9925208c3348fe7de75a62ab630ff462
#
_entry.id   9925208c3348fe7de75a62ab630ff462
#
_cell.length_a   1.000
_cell.length_b   1.000
_cell.length_c   1.000
_cell.angle_alpha   90.00
_cell.angle_beta   90.00
_cell.angle_gamma   90.00
#
_symmetry.space_group_name_H-M   'P 1'
#
loop_
_entity.id
_entity.type
_entity.pdbx_description
1 polymer ?
#
loop_
_entity_poly.entity_id
_entity_poly.type
_entity_poly.pdbx_seq_one_letter_code
_entity_poly.pdbx_strand_id
1 'polypeptide(L)'
;MKNYIFIIVSVLFCGCQTSQNDTLQAEISNGLITAKLHLPDTEKGYYIGSRFDWSGVIFELKYQEHDYFDEWNPIRDPKLHDAIVGPVEEFMQIGYTEAPVGGEFLRIGIGGLHKITDEAFERFGYYELSNPGKWTVKKAKDEIEFTHQLDDVAGYSYIYQKKVRLVNNKPEMVLEHTLKNTGKKAIRTDVYNHNFFMIDNQPTGPDMVVKFAFPVTVAREHPLIKINDRQVEYLRELGLKESAQLTGVQGFSDSVEDYDFRIENRKTGAGVRITGDRPISKIVYWSCHTTLCPEPYIDIDIQPGESFTWNILYHFYTF
;
A
#
# COMPACT_ATOMS: atom_id res chain seq x y z
N MET A 1 41.85 13.03 -69.47
CA MET A 1 40.59 12.64 -68.83
C MET A 1 40.90 12.21 -67.41
N LYS A 2 40.46 13.03 -66.44
CA LYS A 2 40.69 12.76 -65.00
C LYS A 2 39.42 12.13 -64.43
N ASN A 3 39.50 10.87 -63.98
CA ASN A 3 38.40 10.20 -63.31
C ASN A 3 38.32 10.63 -61.84
N TYR A 4 37.20 11.21 -61.42
CA TYR A 4 36.88 11.47 -60.02
C TYR A 4 36.05 10.31 -59.47
N ILE A 5 36.59 9.65 -58.46
CA ILE A 5 35.89 8.60 -57.71
C ILE A 5 35.15 9.30 -56.56
N PHE A 6 33.81 9.27 -56.55
CA PHE A 6 32.98 9.72 -55.42
C PHE A 6 32.85 8.55 -54.43
N ILE A 7 33.39 8.74 -53.23
CA ILE A 7 33.16 7.83 -52.08
C ILE A 7 31.90 8.30 -51.36
N ILE A 8 30.83 7.48 -51.42
CA ILE A 8 29.62 7.70 -50.61
C ILE A 8 29.87 7.11 -49.22
N VAL A 9 30.00 7.96 -48.22
CA VAL A 9 30.05 7.55 -46.80
C VAL A 9 28.61 7.41 -46.30
N SER A 10 28.14 6.17 -46.15
CA SER A 10 26.87 5.87 -45.50
C SER A 10 27.02 5.99 -43.97
N VAL A 11 26.48 7.04 -43.40
CA VAL A 11 26.36 7.18 -41.94
C VAL A 11 25.20 6.30 -41.47
N LEU A 12 25.52 5.18 -40.85
CA LEU A 12 24.55 4.36 -40.13
C LEU A 12 24.16 5.11 -38.82
N PHE A 13 22.96 5.69 -38.81
CA PHE A 13 22.33 6.10 -37.60
C PHE A 13 21.92 4.84 -36.81
N CYS A 14 22.68 4.50 -35.79
CA CYS A 14 22.29 3.53 -34.78
C CYS A 14 21.24 4.20 -33.90
N GLY A 15 19.97 4.01 -34.23
CA GLY A 15 18.86 4.43 -33.37
C GLY A 15 18.91 3.60 -32.09
N CYS A 16 19.28 4.25 -30.99
CA CYS A 16 19.11 3.67 -29.66
C CYS A 16 17.60 3.48 -29.43
N GLN A 17 17.10 2.25 -29.59
CA GLN A 17 15.79 1.89 -29.12
C GLN A 17 15.86 1.86 -27.59
N THR A 18 15.44 2.96 -26.98
CA THR A 18 15.07 2.95 -25.56
C THR A 18 13.91 1.97 -25.40
N SER A 19 14.14 0.94 -24.60
CA SER A 19 13.12 -0.07 -24.29
C SER A 19 11.91 0.61 -23.67
N GLN A 20 10.74 0.37 -24.24
CA GLN A 20 9.42 0.88 -23.85
C GLN A 20 8.89 0.26 -22.51
N ASN A 21 9.77 -0.01 -21.53
CA ASN A 21 9.38 -0.52 -20.23
C ASN A 21 9.17 0.56 -19.14
N ASP A 22 9.34 1.85 -19.46
CA ASP A 22 9.24 2.96 -18.50
C ASP A 22 7.81 3.47 -18.25
N THR A 23 6.79 2.88 -18.85
CA THR A 23 5.43 3.47 -18.85
C THR A 23 4.56 3.13 -17.64
N LEU A 24 4.93 2.15 -16.82
CA LEU A 24 4.15 1.70 -15.66
C LEU A 24 4.79 2.07 -14.31
N GLN A 25 5.69 3.03 -14.30
CA GLN A 25 6.34 3.55 -13.09
C GLN A 25 6.34 5.08 -13.08
N ALA A 26 6.40 5.64 -11.90
CA ALA A 26 6.55 7.07 -11.68
C ALA A 26 7.56 7.33 -10.55
N GLU A 27 8.23 8.47 -10.62
CA GLU A 27 9.07 8.98 -9.55
C GLU A 27 8.58 10.39 -9.16
N ILE A 28 8.50 10.65 -7.85
CA ILE A 28 8.21 11.96 -7.27
C ILE A 28 9.29 12.34 -6.28
N SER A 29 9.61 13.63 -6.16
CA SER A 29 10.62 14.11 -5.22
C SER A 29 10.36 15.55 -4.77
N ASN A 30 10.53 15.82 -3.47
CA ASN A 30 10.54 17.18 -2.90
C ASN A 30 11.96 17.68 -2.62
N GLY A 31 13.01 16.94 -3.05
CA GLY A 31 14.41 17.24 -2.83
C GLY A 31 14.99 16.69 -1.52
N LEU A 32 14.16 16.28 -0.56
CA LEU A 32 14.56 15.56 0.67
C LEU A 32 14.22 14.09 0.58
N ILE A 33 13.05 13.78 0.05
CA ILE A 33 12.55 12.42 -0.18
C ILE A 33 12.45 12.20 -1.68
N THR A 34 12.78 11.00 -2.12
CA THR A 34 12.46 10.48 -3.45
C THR A 34 11.67 9.20 -3.29
N ALA A 35 10.54 9.08 -4.00
CA ALA A 35 9.71 7.87 -4.00
C ALA A 35 9.45 7.41 -5.43
N LYS A 36 9.59 6.09 -5.66
CA LYS A 36 9.24 5.43 -6.92
C LYS A 36 8.04 4.52 -6.72
N LEU A 37 7.11 4.59 -7.65
CA LEU A 37 5.82 3.94 -7.56
C LEU A 37 5.51 3.16 -8.84
N HIS A 38 4.85 2.00 -8.68
CA HIS A 38 4.18 1.33 -9.78
C HIS A 38 2.83 2.00 -10.08
N LEU A 39 2.49 2.07 -11.35
CA LEU A 39 1.21 2.60 -11.83
C LEU A 39 0.20 1.45 -12.03
N PRO A 40 -1.09 1.66 -11.74
CA PRO A 40 -2.11 0.65 -11.94
C PRO A 40 -2.31 0.37 -13.43
N ASP A 41 -2.40 -0.91 -13.77
CA ASP A 41 -2.76 -1.40 -15.10
C ASP A 41 -3.40 -2.78 -14.97
N THR A 42 -4.49 -3.04 -15.69
CA THR A 42 -5.29 -4.25 -15.56
C THR A 42 -4.67 -5.49 -16.19
N GLU A 43 -3.69 -5.32 -17.08
CA GLU A 43 -3.06 -6.42 -17.82
C GLU A 43 -1.59 -6.59 -17.47
N LYS A 44 -0.88 -5.48 -17.29
CA LYS A 44 0.58 -5.42 -17.14
C LYS A 44 1.03 -4.78 -15.82
N GLY A 45 0.07 -4.51 -14.92
CA GLY A 45 0.37 -3.94 -13.60
C GLY A 45 1.35 -4.82 -12.81
N TYR A 46 2.17 -4.19 -11.99
CA TYR A 46 3.03 -4.90 -11.05
C TYR A 46 2.23 -5.82 -10.14
N TYR A 47 1.06 -5.36 -9.70
CA TYR A 47 0.08 -6.13 -8.94
C TYR A 47 -1.29 -6.04 -9.60
N ILE A 48 -1.91 -7.18 -9.85
CA ILE A 48 -3.27 -7.35 -10.38
C ILE A 48 -4.07 -8.36 -9.55
N GLY A 49 -3.67 -8.53 -8.28
CA GLY A 49 -4.36 -9.38 -7.31
C GLY A 49 -5.67 -8.76 -6.84
N SER A 50 -6.49 -9.58 -6.21
CA SER A 50 -7.82 -9.19 -5.72
C SER A 50 -7.85 -8.82 -4.23
N ARG A 51 -6.69 -8.55 -3.60
CA ARG A 51 -6.60 -8.22 -2.19
C ARG A 51 -6.37 -6.73 -1.93
N PHE A 52 -5.35 -6.13 -2.51
CA PHE A 52 -4.91 -4.77 -2.22
C PHE A 52 -5.30 -3.78 -3.31
N ASP A 53 -5.47 -2.52 -2.92
CA ASP A 53 -5.59 -1.38 -3.84
C ASP A 53 -4.38 -1.30 -4.78
N TRP A 54 -4.61 -1.07 -6.05
CA TRP A 54 -3.57 -0.99 -7.08
C TRP A 54 -2.91 0.38 -7.19
N SER A 55 -3.42 1.39 -6.48
CA SER A 55 -2.89 2.75 -6.53
C SER A 55 -1.76 2.97 -5.54
N GLY A 56 -0.77 3.76 -5.94
CA GLY A 56 0.28 4.26 -5.06
C GLY A 56 1.20 3.19 -4.48
N VAL A 57 1.45 2.11 -5.22
CA VAL A 57 2.35 1.02 -4.82
C VAL A 57 3.80 1.52 -4.84
N ILE A 58 4.33 1.91 -3.68
CA ILE A 58 5.67 2.48 -3.52
C ILE A 58 6.66 1.33 -3.34
N PHE A 59 7.59 1.15 -4.30
CA PHE A 59 8.60 0.11 -4.22
C PHE A 59 9.99 0.61 -3.79
N GLU A 60 10.21 1.92 -3.81
CA GLU A 60 11.42 2.55 -3.29
C GLU A 60 11.02 3.89 -2.65
N LEU A 61 11.49 4.16 -1.45
CA LEU A 61 11.42 5.47 -0.83
C LEU A 61 12.71 5.72 -0.08
N LYS A 62 13.37 6.83 -0.42
CA LYS A 62 14.66 7.25 0.15
C LYS A 62 14.54 8.56 0.88
N TYR A 63 15.09 8.59 2.08
CA TYR A 63 15.35 9.81 2.84
C TYR A 63 16.76 9.78 3.39
N GLN A 64 17.58 10.77 3.02
CA GLN A 64 19.02 10.78 3.27
C GLN A 64 19.70 9.51 2.69
N GLU A 65 20.40 8.73 3.52
CA GLU A 65 21.10 7.50 3.13
C GLU A 65 20.26 6.23 3.42
N HIS A 66 18.98 6.40 3.80
CA HIS A 66 18.11 5.32 4.25
C HIS A 66 17.03 4.96 3.24
N ASP A 67 16.80 3.67 3.08
CA ASP A 67 15.71 3.07 2.32
C ASP A 67 14.61 2.57 3.27
N TYR A 68 13.32 2.79 2.92
CA TYR A 68 12.20 2.41 3.75
C TYR A 68 11.33 1.30 3.16
N PHE A 69 11.36 1.12 1.83
CA PHE A 69 10.60 0.09 1.12
C PHE A 69 11.47 -0.60 0.09
N ASP A 70 11.24 -1.90 -0.10
CA ASP A 70 11.84 -2.73 -1.14
C ASP A 70 10.96 -3.97 -1.34
N GLU A 71 11.39 -4.90 -2.16
CA GLU A 71 10.70 -6.16 -2.42
C GLU A 71 10.90 -7.15 -1.30
N TRP A 72 9.94 -7.20 -0.38
CA TRP A 72 9.98 -8.09 0.79
C TRP A 72 9.72 -9.57 0.45
N ASN A 73 8.96 -9.85 -0.64
CA ASN A 73 8.58 -11.18 -1.08
C ASN A 73 9.24 -11.49 -2.44
N PRO A 74 10.03 -12.56 -2.56
CA PRO A 74 10.68 -12.91 -3.82
C PRO A 74 9.74 -13.49 -4.88
N ILE A 75 8.48 -13.81 -4.53
CA ILE A 75 7.50 -14.38 -5.44
C ILE A 75 6.94 -13.29 -6.36
N ARG A 76 7.02 -13.52 -7.68
CA ARG A 76 6.67 -12.53 -8.72
C ARG A 76 5.36 -12.83 -9.46
N ASP A 77 4.44 -13.57 -8.86
CA ASP A 77 3.11 -13.74 -9.45
C ASP A 77 2.25 -12.49 -9.12
N PRO A 78 1.90 -11.63 -10.09
CA PRO A 78 1.15 -10.41 -9.85
C PRO A 78 -0.28 -10.66 -9.33
N LYS A 79 -0.78 -11.89 -9.42
CA LYS A 79 -2.10 -12.30 -8.91
C LYS A 79 -2.04 -12.84 -7.47
N LEU A 80 -0.85 -13.16 -6.97
CA LEU A 80 -0.69 -13.65 -5.61
C LEU A 80 -1.08 -12.55 -4.62
N HIS A 81 -1.87 -12.90 -3.62
CA HIS A 81 -2.48 -11.96 -2.67
C HIS A 81 -1.47 -11.04 -1.95
N ASP A 82 -0.22 -11.44 -1.79
CA ASP A 82 0.83 -10.71 -1.08
C ASP A 82 2.06 -10.35 -1.96
N ALA A 83 1.97 -10.51 -3.29
CA ALA A 83 3.02 -10.09 -4.24
C ALA A 83 2.96 -8.57 -4.52
N ILE A 84 2.97 -7.77 -3.48
CA ILE A 84 2.88 -6.31 -3.49
C ILE A 84 3.88 -5.71 -2.51
N VAL A 85 4.17 -4.42 -2.62
CA VAL A 85 5.17 -3.71 -1.81
C VAL A 85 4.64 -2.36 -1.32
N GLY A 86 5.33 -1.75 -0.36
CA GLY A 86 5.10 -0.40 0.16
C GLY A 86 3.82 -0.26 0.97
N PRO A 87 3.42 0.94 1.36
CA PRO A 87 2.15 1.15 2.04
C PRO A 87 1.02 1.05 1.02
N VAL A 88 0.18 0.04 1.18
CA VAL A 88 -0.98 -0.22 0.32
C VAL A 88 -2.22 -0.45 1.15
N GLU A 89 -3.35 0.03 0.66
CA GLU A 89 -4.63 -0.16 1.32
C GLU A 89 -5.20 -1.55 1.01
N GLU A 90 -5.78 -2.17 2.03
CA GLU A 90 -6.71 -3.27 1.86
C GLU A 90 -8.09 -2.83 2.36
N PHE A 91 -9.04 -2.68 1.44
CA PHE A 91 -10.45 -2.51 1.76
C PHE A 91 -11.11 -3.89 1.91
N MET A 92 -11.97 -4.05 2.92
CA MET A 92 -12.76 -5.27 3.00
C MET A 92 -13.78 -5.34 1.86
N GLN A 93 -14.20 -6.54 1.53
CA GLN A 93 -15.14 -6.79 0.42
C GLN A 93 -16.52 -6.19 0.71
N ILE A 94 -17.19 -5.71 -0.33
CA ILE A 94 -18.52 -5.13 -0.26
C ILE A 94 -19.47 -5.94 -1.16
N GLY A 95 -20.60 -6.39 -0.59
CA GLY A 95 -21.65 -7.09 -1.32
C GLY A 95 -21.42 -8.60 -1.52
N TYR A 96 -20.36 -9.20 -0.98
CA TYR A 96 -20.06 -10.63 -1.17
C TYR A 96 -21.15 -11.55 -0.59
N THR A 97 -21.62 -11.26 0.61
CA THR A 97 -22.66 -12.09 1.28
C THR A 97 -24.00 -12.02 0.55
N GLU A 98 -24.30 -10.86 -0.07
CA GLU A 98 -25.57 -10.63 -0.79
C GLU A 98 -25.53 -11.16 -2.22
N ALA A 99 -24.34 -11.33 -2.80
CA ALA A 99 -24.16 -11.81 -4.15
C ALA A 99 -24.50 -13.31 -4.25
N PRO A 100 -25.29 -13.75 -5.24
CA PRO A 100 -25.44 -15.17 -5.56
C PRO A 100 -24.14 -15.70 -6.18
N VAL A 101 -23.97 -17.03 -6.20
CA VAL A 101 -22.91 -17.66 -7.00
C VAL A 101 -23.06 -17.28 -8.47
N GLY A 102 -21.97 -16.87 -9.11
CA GLY A 102 -21.95 -16.28 -10.45
C GLY A 102 -22.29 -14.78 -10.49
N GLY A 103 -22.69 -14.19 -9.36
CA GLY A 103 -22.90 -12.76 -9.21
C GLY A 103 -21.61 -12.00 -8.93
N GLU A 104 -21.77 -10.70 -8.64
CA GLU A 104 -20.66 -9.77 -8.47
C GLU A 104 -20.63 -9.17 -7.07
N PHE A 105 -19.45 -8.90 -6.57
CA PHE A 105 -19.14 -8.09 -5.40
C PHE A 105 -17.97 -7.16 -5.74
N LEU A 106 -17.57 -6.26 -4.86
CA LEU A 106 -16.47 -5.36 -5.16
C LEU A 106 -15.46 -5.21 -4.01
N ARG A 107 -14.27 -4.75 -4.39
CA ARG A 107 -13.27 -4.16 -3.49
C ARG A 107 -12.81 -2.82 -4.05
N ILE A 108 -12.74 -1.81 -3.19
CA ILE A 108 -12.31 -0.46 -3.58
C ILE A 108 -10.84 -0.51 -3.99
N GLY A 109 -10.47 0.22 -5.06
CA GLY A 109 -9.12 0.21 -5.62
C GLY A 109 -8.77 -1.02 -6.46
N ILE A 110 -9.72 -1.96 -6.63
CA ILE A 110 -9.58 -3.15 -7.48
C ILE A 110 -10.67 -3.16 -8.55
N GLY A 111 -11.96 -3.12 -8.14
CA GLY A 111 -13.09 -3.16 -9.04
C GLY A 111 -14.15 -4.18 -8.64
N GLY A 112 -14.99 -4.56 -9.60
CA GLY A 112 -15.95 -5.66 -9.51
C GLY A 112 -15.27 -7.00 -9.64
N LEU A 113 -15.71 -7.99 -8.84
CA LEU A 113 -15.15 -9.33 -8.74
C LEU A 113 -16.26 -10.37 -8.82
N HIS A 114 -15.98 -11.53 -9.41
CA HIS A 114 -16.93 -12.65 -9.48
C HIS A 114 -16.96 -13.49 -8.21
N LYS A 115 -18.14 -13.72 -7.65
CA LYS A 115 -18.34 -14.71 -6.59
C LYS A 115 -18.49 -16.10 -7.24
N ILE A 116 -17.51 -16.97 -7.02
CA ILE A 116 -17.42 -18.28 -7.67
C ILE A 116 -18.00 -19.44 -6.86
N THR A 117 -18.18 -19.26 -5.55
CA THR A 117 -18.70 -20.30 -4.64
C THR A 117 -19.67 -19.69 -3.63
N ASP A 118 -20.45 -20.54 -2.93
CA ASP A 118 -21.30 -20.12 -1.82
C ASP A 118 -20.60 -20.19 -0.46
N GLU A 119 -19.34 -20.53 -0.45
CA GLU A 119 -18.50 -20.55 0.75
C GLU A 119 -18.28 -19.13 1.30
N ALA A 120 -17.81 -19.06 2.54
CA ALA A 120 -17.39 -17.81 3.14
C ALA A 120 -16.31 -17.12 2.29
N PHE A 121 -16.25 -15.80 2.35
CA PHE A 121 -15.23 -15.03 1.64
C PHE A 121 -13.82 -15.46 2.06
N GLU A 122 -13.01 -15.90 1.09
CA GLU A 122 -11.61 -16.27 1.30
C GLU A 122 -10.72 -15.04 1.04
N ARG A 123 -10.25 -14.40 2.10
CA ARG A 123 -9.50 -13.14 2.05
C ARG A 123 -8.24 -13.19 1.17
N PHE A 124 -7.56 -14.34 1.18
CA PHE A 124 -6.30 -14.54 0.44
C PHE A 124 -6.49 -15.27 -0.89
N GLY A 125 -7.73 -15.59 -1.23
CA GLY A 125 -8.10 -16.16 -2.52
C GLY A 125 -8.00 -15.13 -3.65
N TYR A 126 -7.76 -15.62 -4.86
CA TYR A 126 -7.86 -14.80 -6.07
C TYR A 126 -9.28 -14.85 -6.62
N TYR A 127 -9.83 -13.69 -6.91
CA TYR A 127 -11.14 -13.55 -7.57
C TYR A 127 -10.94 -12.86 -8.91
N GLU A 128 -11.58 -13.39 -9.96
CA GLU A 128 -11.51 -12.80 -11.28
C GLU A 128 -12.27 -11.46 -11.33
N LEU A 129 -11.69 -10.52 -12.06
CA LEU A 129 -12.33 -9.22 -12.33
C LEU A 129 -13.55 -9.40 -13.22
N SER A 130 -14.67 -8.82 -12.81
CA SER A 130 -15.86 -8.63 -13.65
C SER A 130 -15.91 -7.23 -14.27
N ASN A 131 -15.47 -6.22 -13.49
CA ASN A 131 -15.43 -4.83 -13.91
C ASN A 131 -14.17 -4.15 -13.29
N PRO A 132 -13.12 -3.89 -14.08
CA PRO A 132 -11.89 -3.27 -13.57
C PRO A 132 -12.04 -1.77 -13.26
N GLY A 133 -13.21 -1.16 -13.55
CA GLY A 133 -13.36 0.28 -13.46
C GLY A 133 -12.46 1.04 -14.43
N LYS A 134 -12.27 2.33 -14.15
CA LYS A 134 -11.43 3.21 -14.95
C LYS A 134 -10.42 3.91 -14.08
N TRP A 135 -9.13 3.74 -14.40
CA TRP A 135 -8.03 4.43 -13.76
C TRP A 135 -7.65 5.71 -14.49
N THR A 136 -7.33 6.75 -13.73
CA THR A 136 -6.70 8.00 -14.21
C THR A 136 -5.58 8.36 -13.27
N VAL A 137 -4.42 8.71 -13.81
CA VAL A 137 -3.24 9.10 -13.04
C VAL A 137 -2.81 10.50 -13.45
N LYS A 138 -2.59 11.38 -12.46
CA LYS A 138 -2.02 12.71 -12.65
C LYS A 138 -0.75 12.82 -11.83
N LYS A 139 0.34 13.23 -12.47
CA LYS A 139 1.67 13.36 -11.84
C LYS A 139 2.14 14.81 -11.86
N ALA A 140 2.65 15.25 -10.71
CA ALA A 140 3.46 16.47 -10.58
C ALA A 140 4.87 16.09 -10.08
N LYS A 141 5.71 17.09 -9.74
CA LYS A 141 7.08 16.86 -9.31
C LYS A 141 7.14 16.11 -7.96
N ASP A 142 6.28 16.50 -7.03
CA ASP A 142 6.26 16.08 -5.62
C ASP A 142 4.96 15.40 -5.21
N GLU A 143 4.05 15.14 -6.16
CA GLU A 143 2.81 14.42 -5.91
C GLU A 143 2.36 13.60 -7.11
N ILE A 144 1.58 12.56 -6.83
CA ILE A 144 0.87 11.76 -7.82
C ILE A 144 -0.53 11.44 -7.30
N GLU A 145 -1.55 11.69 -8.15
CA GLU A 145 -2.96 11.44 -7.85
C GLU A 145 -3.49 10.29 -8.72
N PHE A 146 -4.10 9.34 -8.08
CA PHE A 146 -4.80 8.23 -8.70
C PHE A 146 -6.30 8.43 -8.52
N THR A 147 -7.08 8.22 -9.58
CA THR A 147 -8.55 8.18 -9.51
C THR A 147 -9.02 6.86 -10.08
N HIS A 148 -9.78 6.12 -9.28
CA HIS A 148 -10.48 4.91 -9.71
C HIS A 148 -11.98 5.16 -9.69
N GLN A 149 -12.62 5.07 -10.86
CA GLN A 149 -14.06 5.16 -11.01
C GLN A 149 -14.61 3.77 -11.32
N LEU A 150 -15.55 3.31 -10.52
CA LEU A 150 -16.29 2.08 -10.72
C LEU A 150 -17.77 2.42 -10.89
N ASP A 151 -18.31 2.00 -12.03
CA ASP A 151 -19.73 2.16 -12.33
C ASP A 151 -20.45 0.82 -12.12
N ASP A 152 -21.63 0.88 -11.57
CA ASP A 152 -22.62 -0.15 -11.28
C ASP A 152 -22.13 -1.63 -11.21
N VAL A 153 -21.67 -2.01 -10.04
CA VAL A 153 -21.48 -3.41 -9.66
C VAL A 153 -22.50 -3.76 -8.56
N ALA A 154 -23.51 -4.53 -8.90
CA ALA A 154 -24.58 -4.95 -7.99
C ALA A 154 -25.28 -3.78 -7.24
N GLY A 155 -25.38 -2.61 -7.89
CA GLY A 155 -25.98 -1.37 -7.35
C GLY A 155 -25.00 -0.49 -6.54
N TYR A 156 -23.74 -0.87 -6.44
CA TYR A 156 -22.65 -0.06 -5.91
C TYR A 156 -21.91 0.65 -7.02
N SER A 157 -21.53 1.89 -6.81
CA SER A 157 -20.65 2.69 -7.66
C SER A 157 -19.85 3.64 -6.81
N TYR A 158 -18.64 3.98 -7.20
CA TYR A 158 -17.81 4.91 -6.46
C TYR A 158 -16.82 5.68 -7.33
N ILE A 159 -16.33 6.80 -6.80
CA ILE A 159 -15.10 7.45 -7.23
C ILE A 159 -14.16 7.44 -6.04
N TYR A 160 -13.04 6.76 -6.17
CA TYR A 160 -11.96 6.71 -5.19
C TYR A 160 -10.76 7.49 -5.69
N GLN A 161 -10.26 8.40 -4.88
CA GLN A 161 -9.06 9.18 -5.15
C GLN A 161 -8.04 8.92 -4.05
N LYS A 162 -6.82 8.58 -4.45
CA LYS A 162 -5.66 8.50 -3.59
C LYS A 162 -4.58 9.41 -4.13
N LYS A 163 -3.99 10.26 -3.27
CA LYS A 163 -2.87 11.10 -3.61
C LYS A 163 -1.69 10.78 -2.71
N VAL A 164 -0.55 10.51 -3.31
CA VAL A 164 0.74 10.42 -2.62
C VAL A 164 1.44 11.76 -2.81
N ARG A 165 1.65 12.50 -1.72
CA ARG A 165 2.25 13.83 -1.75
C ARG A 165 3.43 13.93 -0.80
N LEU A 166 4.57 14.40 -1.29
CA LEU A 166 5.75 14.72 -0.51
C LEU A 166 5.68 16.19 -0.06
N VAL A 167 5.73 16.44 1.24
CA VAL A 167 5.55 17.78 1.80
C VAL A 167 6.78 18.65 1.52
N ASN A 168 6.58 19.84 0.98
CA ASN A 168 7.66 20.75 0.64
C ASN A 168 8.55 21.07 1.84
N ASN A 169 9.87 20.94 1.66
CA ASN A 169 10.90 21.23 2.67
C ASN A 169 10.76 20.42 3.98
N LYS A 170 10.07 19.28 3.95
CA LYS A 170 9.93 18.39 5.10
C LYS A 170 10.18 16.92 4.71
N PRO A 171 10.73 16.12 5.61
CA PRO A 171 10.85 14.67 5.40
C PRO A 171 9.51 13.97 5.67
N GLU A 172 8.46 14.42 5.00
CA GLU A 172 7.09 13.97 5.21
C GLU A 172 6.43 13.56 3.88
N MET A 173 5.70 12.45 3.94
CA MET A 173 4.81 11.97 2.88
C MET A 173 3.39 11.88 3.45
N VAL A 174 2.41 12.34 2.69
CA VAL A 174 0.98 12.22 3.02
C VAL A 174 0.29 11.35 1.99
N LEU A 175 -0.44 10.36 2.45
CA LEU A 175 -1.45 9.66 1.68
C LEU A 175 -2.80 10.33 1.96
N GLU A 176 -3.34 11.02 0.96
CA GLU A 176 -4.63 11.71 1.03
C GLU A 176 -5.67 10.89 0.27
N HIS A 177 -6.81 10.59 0.90
CA HIS A 177 -7.84 9.74 0.32
C HIS A 177 -9.20 10.44 0.30
N THR A 178 -9.95 10.19 -0.76
CA THR A 178 -11.35 10.56 -0.87
C THR A 178 -12.12 9.42 -1.52
N LEU A 179 -13.16 8.93 -0.85
CA LEU A 179 -14.07 7.93 -1.39
C LEU A 179 -15.48 8.54 -1.47
N LYS A 180 -16.00 8.68 -2.68
CA LYS A 180 -17.36 9.16 -2.96
C LYS A 180 -18.24 8.00 -3.36
N ASN A 181 -19.36 7.82 -2.68
CA ASN A 181 -20.39 6.88 -3.06
C ASN A 181 -21.29 7.51 -4.17
N THR A 182 -21.16 7.02 -5.38
CA THR A 182 -21.97 7.44 -6.54
C THR A 182 -23.08 6.43 -6.87
N GLY A 183 -23.17 5.34 -6.09
CA GLY A 183 -24.15 4.27 -6.27
C GLY A 183 -25.47 4.51 -5.57
N LYS A 184 -26.27 3.45 -5.50
CA LYS A 184 -27.63 3.44 -4.89
C LYS A 184 -27.63 2.78 -3.50
N LYS A 185 -26.57 2.06 -3.13
CA LYS A 185 -26.43 1.36 -1.85
C LYS A 185 -25.39 2.06 -1.00
N ALA A 186 -25.52 2.02 0.33
CA ALA A 186 -24.50 2.50 1.25
C ALA A 186 -23.22 1.67 1.12
N ILE A 187 -22.07 2.32 1.11
CA ILE A 187 -20.76 1.68 1.16
C ILE A 187 -20.38 1.54 2.65
N ARG A 188 -20.29 0.30 3.12
CA ARG A 188 -19.81 -0.04 4.47
C ARG A 188 -18.66 -1.00 4.35
N THR A 189 -17.49 -0.58 4.84
CA THR A 189 -16.26 -1.35 4.80
C THR A 189 -15.31 -0.83 5.87
N ASP A 190 -14.26 -1.56 6.16
CA ASP A 190 -13.09 -1.06 6.85
C ASP A 190 -11.88 -1.06 5.89
N VAL A 191 -10.89 -0.25 6.21
CA VAL A 191 -9.65 -0.16 5.44
C VAL A 191 -8.47 -0.01 6.39
N TYR A 192 -7.34 -0.58 6.01
CA TYR A 192 -6.07 -0.37 6.68
C TYR A 192 -4.92 -0.25 5.67
N ASN A 193 -3.80 0.34 6.09
CA ASN A 193 -2.57 0.31 5.33
C ASN A 193 -1.70 -0.88 5.76
N HIS A 194 -1.41 -1.75 4.80
CA HIS A 194 -0.37 -2.77 4.96
C HIS A 194 0.97 -2.14 4.61
N ASN A 195 1.76 -1.81 5.61
CA ASN A 195 2.89 -0.90 5.44
C ASN A 195 4.14 -1.54 4.81
N PHE A 196 4.38 -2.83 4.94
CA PHE A 196 5.53 -3.58 4.38
C PHE A 196 6.89 -2.87 4.53
N PHE A 197 7.20 -2.31 5.71
CA PHE A 197 8.47 -1.63 5.93
C PHE A 197 9.66 -2.58 5.89
N MET A 198 10.69 -2.16 5.14
CA MET A 198 12.00 -2.83 5.03
C MET A 198 13.13 -1.83 5.28
N ILE A 199 13.16 -1.21 6.46
CA ILE A 199 14.11 -0.13 6.76
C ILE A 199 15.56 -0.62 6.61
N ASP A 200 16.26 -0.09 5.58
CA ASP A 200 17.64 -0.42 5.23
C ASP A 200 17.88 -1.91 4.96
N ASN A 201 16.84 -2.62 4.50
CA ASN A 201 16.89 -4.06 4.24
C ASN A 201 17.43 -4.89 5.42
N GLN A 202 17.22 -4.38 6.66
CA GLN A 202 17.60 -5.12 7.85
C GLN A 202 16.51 -6.13 8.22
N PRO A 203 16.90 -7.33 8.70
CA PRO A 203 15.92 -8.33 9.10
C PRO A 203 15.10 -7.87 10.30
N THR A 204 13.88 -8.34 10.39
CA THR A 204 13.01 -8.14 11.56
C THR A 204 13.59 -8.88 12.76
N GLY A 205 13.99 -8.12 13.78
CA GLY A 205 14.65 -8.65 14.95
C GLY A 205 14.79 -7.60 16.06
N PRO A 206 15.70 -7.81 17.05
CA PRO A 206 15.82 -6.95 18.24
C PRO A 206 16.13 -5.47 17.96
N ASP A 207 16.70 -5.18 16.79
CA ASP A 207 16.99 -3.81 16.37
C ASP A 207 15.75 -3.07 15.83
N MET A 208 14.69 -3.79 15.50
CA MET A 208 13.41 -3.22 15.06
C MET A 208 12.47 -3.03 16.25
N VAL A 209 11.99 -1.80 16.45
CA VAL A 209 11.07 -1.45 17.53
C VAL A 209 9.86 -0.71 16.97
N VAL A 210 8.68 -1.12 17.41
CA VAL A 210 7.44 -0.38 17.14
C VAL A 210 6.93 0.24 18.44
N LYS A 211 6.65 1.56 18.40
CA LYS A 211 6.15 2.33 19.53
C LYS A 211 4.76 2.88 19.21
N PHE A 212 3.84 2.74 20.12
CA PHE A 212 2.45 3.21 20.03
C PHE A 212 2.21 4.40 20.95
N ALA A 213 1.18 5.19 20.68
CA ALA A 213 0.75 6.31 21.53
C ALA A 213 0.14 5.85 22.87
N PHE A 214 -0.27 4.61 22.99
CA PHE A 214 -0.98 4.00 24.12
C PHE A 214 -0.26 2.76 24.66
N PRO A 215 -0.52 2.35 25.90
CA PRO A 215 -0.06 1.07 26.43
C PRO A 215 -0.69 -0.10 25.66
N VAL A 216 0.14 -0.98 25.13
CA VAL A 216 -0.29 -2.10 24.29
C VAL A 216 -0.64 -3.30 25.14
N THR A 217 -1.84 -3.85 24.94
CA THR A 217 -2.21 -5.19 25.42
C THR A 217 -2.68 -6.05 24.25
N VAL A 218 -2.61 -7.36 24.39
CA VAL A 218 -2.99 -8.31 23.34
C VAL A 218 -3.83 -9.45 23.91
N ALA A 219 -4.71 -9.98 23.12
CA ALA A 219 -5.51 -11.16 23.52
C ALA A 219 -4.64 -12.40 23.69
N ARG A 220 -3.55 -12.51 22.95
CA ARG A 220 -2.60 -13.63 23.01
C ARG A 220 -1.18 -13.13 22.76
N GLU A 221 -0.27 -13.42 23.67
CA GLU A 221 1.16 -13.18 23.53
C GLU A 221 1.77 -14.06 22.43
N HIS A 222 2.81 -13.54 21.78
CA HIS A 222 3.58 -14.29 20.79
C HIS A 222 4.97 -14.62 21.37
N PRO A 223 5.48 -15.86 21.23
CA PRO A 223 6.74 -16.27 21.88
C PRO A 223 7.99 -15.55 21.41
N LEU A 224 7.93 -14.87 20.25
CA LEU A 224 9.04 -14.12 19.67
C LEU A 224 8.93 -12.60 19.89
N ILE A 225 7.83 -12.13 20.45
CA ILE A 225 7.55 -10.71 20.65
C ILE A 225 7.45 -10.43 22.15
N LYS A 226 8.08 -9.36 22.58
CA LYS A 226 7.94 -8.79 23.91
C LYS A 226 7.16 -7.47 23.80
N ILE A 227 6.12 -7.34 24.60
CA ILE A 227 5.42 -6.06 24.80
C ILE A 227 5.94 -5.43 26.07
N ASN A 228 6.41 -4.20 25.99
CA ASN A 228 6.92 -3.41 27.08
C ASN A 228 6.21 -2.05 27.10
N ASP A 229 5.12 -1.96 27.85
CA ASP A 229 4.21 -0.80 27.90
C ASP A 229 3.71 -0.41 26.48
N ARG A 230 4.31 0.62 25.90
CA ARG A 230 3.96 1.15 24.56
C ARG A 230 4.82 0.63 23.43
N GLN A 231 5.68 -0.36 23.69
CA GLN A 231 6.66 -0.85 22.71
C GLN A 231 6.46 -2.33 22.42
N VAL A 232 6.60 -2.66 21.14
CA VAL A 232 6.69 -4.02 20.62
C VAL A 232 8.13 -4.25 20.17
N GLU A 233 8.78 -5.26 20.72
CA GLU A 233 10.18 -5.62 20.49
C GLU A 233 10.29 -7.10 20.16
N TYR A 234 11.30 -7.48 19.40
CA TYR A 234 11.58 -8.88 19.08
C TYR A 234 12.66 -9.45 20.00
N LEU A 235 12.46 -10.67 20.49
CA LEU A 235 13.43 -11.37 21.36
C LEU A 235 14.64 -11.90 20.58
N ARG A 236 14.48 -12.14 19.28
CA ARG A 236 15.51 -12.52 18.32
C ARG A 236 15.09 -12.17 16.90
N GLU A 237 16.01 -12.29 15.96
CA GLU A 237 15.72 -12.21 14.54
C GLU A 237 14.76 -13.32 14.12
N LEU A 238 13.79 -12.98 13.26
CA LEU A 238 12.87 -13.95 12.64
C LEU A 238 13.61 -14.75 11.56
N GLY A 239 13.42 -16.06 11.54
CA GLY A 239 13.97 -16.91 10.50
C GLY A 239 13.26 -16.70 9.14
N LEU A 240 13.90 -17.11 8.04
CA LEU A 240 13.41 -16.90 6.66
C LEU A 240 11.98 -17.41 6.38
N LYS A 241 11.49 -18.38 7.16
CA LYS A 241 10.14 -18.96 7.02
C LYS A 241 9.25 -18.68 8.23
N GLU A 242 9.70 -17.81 9.13
CA GLU A 242 8.94 -17.44 10.32
C GLU A 242 8.15 -16.16 10.08
N SER A 243 6.96 -16.13 10.66
CA SER A 243 6.17 -14.92 10.83
C SER A 243 5.75 -14.76 12.28
N ALA A 244 5.52 -13.55 12.70
CA ALA A 244 5.00 -13.22 14.01
C ALA A 244 3.80 -12.29 13.87
N GLN A 245 2.73 -12.60 14.60
CA GLN A 245 1.48 -11.83 14.54
C GLN A 245 0.96 -11.57 15.94
N LEU A 246 0.49 -10.36 16.20
CA LEU A 246 -0.29 -10.00 17.37
C LEU A 246 -1.74 -9.78 16.93
N THR A 247 -2.64 -10.49 17.59
CA THR A 247 -4.09 -10.36 17.36
C THR A 247 -4.78 -9.81 18.60
N GLY A 248 -5.87 -9.06 18.39
CA GLY A 248 -6.60 -8.44 19.50
C GLY A 248 -5.75 -7.43 20.24
N VAL A 249 -4.99 -6.63 19.51
CA VAL A 249 -4.25 -5.47 20.05
C VAL A 249 -5.26 -4.49 20.61
N GLN A 250 -5.07 -4.07 21.85
CA GLN A 250 -5.93 -3.16 22.61
C GLN A 250 -5.05 -2.11 23.32
N GLY A 251 -5.72 -1.07 23.87
CA GLY A 251 -5.11 0.02 24.61
C GLY A 251 -5.42 1.38 23.97
N PHE A 252 -5.85 1.39 22.73
CA PHE A 252 -6.33 2.59 22.03
C PHE A 252 -7.80 2.92 22.41
N SER A 253 -8.17 4.15 22.23
CA SER A 253 -9.51 4.71 22.43
C SER A 253 -10.14 5.18 21.11
N ASP A 254 -11.27 5.85 21.17
CA ASP A 254 -11.90 6.51 20.02
C ASP A 254 -11.21 7.85 19.63
N SER A 255 -10.05 8.16 20.22
CA SER A 255 -9.28 9.36 19.87
C SER A 255 -8.46 9.15 18.62
N VAL A 256 -8.45 10.14 17.72
CA VAL A 256 -7.58 10.17 16.55
C VAL A 256 -6.09 10.21 16.94
N GLU A 257 -5.77 10.69 18.15
CA GLU A 257 -4.40 10.79 18.66
C GLU A 257 -3.75 9.42 18.91
N ASP A 258 -4.55 8.36 19.04
CA ASP A 258 -4.07 7.00 19.17
C ASP A 258 -3.58 6.42 17.84
N TYR A 259 -3.98 7.01 16.70
CA TYR A 259 -3.38 6.68 15.41
C TYR A 259 -2.02 7.38 15.26
N ASP A 260 -1.09 7.05 16.14
CA ASP A 260 0.29 7.53 16.18
C ASP A 260 1.21 6.40 16.63
N PHE A 261 2.03 5.92 15.71
CA PHE A 261 3.05 4.90 16.00
C PHE A 261 4.34 5.16 15.24
N ARG A 262 5.42 4.60 15.74
CA ARG A 262 6.76 4.75 15.16
C ARG A 262 7.38 3.39 14.95
N ILE A 263 8.09 3.27 13.84
CA ILE A 263 8.94 2.12 13.55
C ILE A 263 10.37 2.64 13.51
N GLU A 264 11.25 2.03 14.29
CA GLU A 264 12.65 2.43 14.39
C GLU A 264 13.55 1.23 14.14
N ASN A 265 14.57 1.43 13.31
CA ASN A 265 15.70 0.54 13.16
C ASN A 265 16.87 1.08 13.99
N ARG A 266 17.09 0.52 15.16
CA ARG A 266 18.15 0.96 16.11
C ARG A 266 19.58 0.68 15.60
N LYS A 267 19.73 -0.26 14.67
CA LYS A 267 21.02 -0.60 14.08
C LYS A 267 21.50 0.47 13.10
N THR A 268 20.60 1.04 12.32
CA THR A 268 20.94 2.02 11.28
C THR A 268 20.60 3.46 11.67
N GLY A 269 19.80 3.65 12.72
CA GLY A 269 19.39 4.97 13.19
C GLY A 269 18.28 5.61 12.32
N ALA A 270 17.54 4.81 11.54
CA ALA A 270 16.43 5.27 10.71
C ALA A 270 15.08 4.98 11.36
N GLY A 271 14.14 5.90 11.26
CA GLY A 271 12.79 5.74 11.80
C GLY A 271 11.72 6.42 10.94
N VAL A 272 10.49 5.99 11.15
CA VAL A 272 9.29 6.61 10.58
C VAL A 272 8.22 6.73 11.65
N ARG A 273 7.58 7.90 11.76
CA ARG A 273 6.37 8.11 12.54
C ARG A 273 5.18 8.17 11.59
N ILE A 274 4.12 7.45 11.94
CA ILE A 274 2.90 7.36 11.14
C ILE A 274 1.73 7.86 11.99
N THR A 275 1.00 8.83 11.47
CA THR A 275 -0.20 9.38 12.13
C THR A 275 -1.37 9.42 11.15
N GLY A 276 -2.55 9.04 11.62
CA GLY A 276 -3.80 9.16 10.89
C GLY A 276 -4.69 10.27 11.45
N ASP A 277 -5.70 10.68 10.67
CA ASP A 277 -6.70 11.70 11.06
C ASP A 277 -8.08 11.09 11.36
N ARG A 278 -8.15 9.76 11.51
CA ARG A 278 -9.36 9.02 11.90
C ARG A 278 -9.08 8.12 13.09
N PRO A 279 -10.07 7.88 13.96
CA PRO A 279 -9.91 6.92 15.05
C PRO A 279 -9.62 5.52 14.53
N ILE A 280 -8.82 4.78 15.28
CA ILE A 280 -8.55 3.36 15.00
C ILE A 280 -9.76 2.54 15.45
N SER A 281 -10.26 1.64 14.59
CA SER A 281 -11.30 0.67 14.96
C SER A 281 -10.71 -0.69 15.37
N LYS A 282 -9.56 -1.06 14.82
CA LYS A 282 -8.87 -2.32 15.09
C LYS A 282 -7.39 -2.18 14.72
N ILE A 283 -6.52 -2.93 15.39
CA ILE A 283 -5.12 -3.09 14.99
C ILE A 283 -4.81 -4.57 14.83
N VAL A 284 -4.17 -4.91 13.73
CA VAL A 284 -3.43 -6.15 13.53
C VAL A 284 -1.95 -5.81 13.41
N TYR A 285 -1.09 -6.65 13.93
CA TYR A 285 0.34 -6.52 13.80
C TYR A 285 0.89 -7.80 13.19
N TRP A 286 1.51 -7.69 12.05
CA TRP A 286 2.11 -8.82 11.35
C TRP A 286 3.55 -8.50 10.96
N SER A 287 4.40 -9.52 10.92
CA SER A 287 5.79 -9.41 10.49
C SER A 287 6.32 -10.75 10.00
N CYS A 288 7.32 -10.69 9.13
CA CYS A 288 8.14 -11.83 8.74
C CYS A 288 9.63 -11.43 8.78
N HIS A 289 10.53 -12.30 8.30
CA HIS A 289 11.97 -12.02 8.31
C HIS A 289 12.33 -10.67 7.66
N THR A 290 11.71 -10.30 6.56
CA THR A 290 12.07 -9.15 5.74
C THR A 290 11.29 -7.88 6.05
N THR A 291 10.10 -7.98 6.64
CA THR A 291 9.21 -6.82 6.79
C THR A 291 8.37 -6.90 8.05
N LEU A 292 7.93 -5.74 8.53
CA LEU A 292 6.99 -5.62 9.63
C LEU A 292 5.90 -4.59 9.31
N CYS A 293 4.68 -4.90 9.76
CA CYS A 293 3.47 -4.21 9.37
C CYS A 293 2.54 -4.02 10.57
N PRO A 294 2.58 -2.90 11.27
CA PRO A 294 1.45 -2.47 12.07
C PRO A 294 0.33 -2.04 11.13
N GLU A 295 -0.87 -2.58 11.34
CA GLU A 295 -2.04 -2.45 10.47
C GLU A 295 -3.20 -1.83 11.25
N PRO A 296 -3.27 -0.48 11.39
CA PRO A 296 -4.40 0.20 11.99
C PRO A 296 -5.56 0.30 10.99
N TYR A 297 -6.72 -0.16 11.39
CA TYR A 297 -7.96 -0.11 10.62
C TYR A 297 -8.78 1.12 10.99
N ILE A 298 -9.49 1.67 10.03
CA ILE A 298 -10.54 2.66 10.21
C ILE A 298 -11.83 2.19 9.55
N ASP A 299 -12.98 2.55 10.13
CA ASP A 299 -14.29 2.19 9.60
C ASP A 299 -14.80 3.25 8.62
N ILE A 300 -15.48 2.80 7.59
CA ILE A 300 -16.09 3.63 6.54
C ILE A 300 -17.57 3.29 6.43
N ASP A 301 -18.45 4.29 6.59
CA ASP A 301 -19.88 4.21 6.28
C ASP A 301 -20.29 5.45 5.49
N ILE A 302 -20.68 5.27 4.22
CA ILE A 302 -20.99 6.36 3.30
C ILE A 302 -22.34 6.08 2.62
N GLN A 303 -23.30 6.99 2.84
CA GLN A 303 -24.60 6.91 2.17
C GLN A 303 -24.48 7.31 0.69
N PRO A 304 -25.44 6.91 -0.18
CA PRO A 304 -25.49 7.38 -1.56
C PRO A 304 -25.38 8.91 -1.68
N GLY A 305 -24.44 9.36 -2.52
CA GLY A 305 -24.14 10.78 -2.77
C GLY A 305 -23.13 11.41 -1.81
N GLU A 306 -22.80 10.76 -0.68
CA GLU A 306 -21.84 11.26 0.31
C GLU A 306 -20.38 10.89 -0.04
N SER A 307 -19.45 11.50 0.68
CA SER A 307 -18.02 11.26 0.57
C SER A 307 -17.39 11.09 1.94
N PHE A 308 -16.33 10.28 2.02
CA PHE A 308 -15.48 10.11 3.19
C PHE A 308 -14.04 10.42 2.82
N THR A 309 -13.33 11.13 3.68
CA THR A 309 -11.93 11.50 3.48
C THR A 309 -11.09 11.09 4.68
N TRP A 310 -9.86 10.64 4.43
CA TRP A 310 -8.88 10.37 5.49
C TRP A 310 -7.48 10.59 4.97
N ASN A 311 -6.56 10.92 5.89
CA ASN A 311 -5.17 11.17 5.58
C ASN A 311 -4.27 10.38 6.52
N ILE A 312 -3.14 9.92 5.99
CA ILE A 312 -2.08 9.26 6.75
C ILE A 312 -0.78 9.99 6.47
N LEU A 313 -0.15 10.50 7.51
CA LEU A 313 1.13 11.21 7.45
C LEU A 313 2.26 10.27 7.87
N TYR A 314 3.29 10.17 7.05
CA TYR A 314 4.55 9.52 7.32
C TYR A 314 5.64 10.57 7.50
N HIS A 315 6.26 10.62 8.67
CA HIS A 315 7.39 11.50 8.95
C HIS A 315 8.64 10.64 9.11
N PHE A 316 9.57 10.76 8.17
CA PHE A 316 10.83 10.03 8.14
C PHE A 316 11.89 10.80 8.93
N TYR A 317 12.69 10.10 9.75
CA TYR A 317 13.71 10.73 10.59
C TYR A 317 14.89 9.81 10.85
N THR A 318 16.00 10.40 11.31
CA THR A 318 17.21 9.71 11.77
C THR A 318 17.50 10.06 13.23
N PHE A 319 18.21 9.21 13.99
CA PHE A 319 18.51 9.39 15.40
C PHE A 319 19.83 8.71 15.82
#